data_b38100f78975f618dcaccc314e423cf6
#
_entry.id   b38100f78975f618dcaccc314e423cf6
#
_cell.length_a   1.000
_cell.length_b   1.000
_cell.length_c   1.000
_cell.angle_alpha   90.00
_cell.angle_beta   90.00
_cell.angle_gamma   90.00
#
_symmetry.space_group_name_H-M   'P 1'
#
loop_
_entity.id
_entity.type
_entity.pdbx_description
1 polymer ?
#
loop_
_entity_poly.entity_id
_entity_poly.type
_entity_poly.pdbx_seq_one_letter_code
_entity_poly.pdbx_strand_id
1 'polypeptide(L)'
;MKNLKPVDRLEVHILVDNTTDSLSSVPAHVEPEFSYLRRKGMRIFSGKCICCANHGLSCLITAHRGDISHTVLFDTGPEADTFERNTHRLGLDLAIVESVVLSHGHWDHAGGMLRAIDMIRADGSNRDLPYYAHPDMFRTRGRQLPDGEIMPMEDVPSINELIAHGARVVSTREPQVFLDDMYYLSGEIPRVTPFEQGLPFHYAKTEKGWEPDPWLIDERWLGGECSRQRPCGFYRLLARRCC
;
A
#
# COMPACT_ATOMS: atom_id res chain seq x y z
N MET A 1 9.23 0.37 20.21
CA MET A 1 7.81 0.25 19.81
C MET A 1 7.05 -0.24 21.05
N LYS A 2 6.30 0.65 21.69
CA LYS A 2 5.59 0.28 22.94
C LYS A 2 4.30 -0.44 22.56
N ASN A 3 4.10 -1.64 23.10
CA ASN A 3 2.84 -2.40 23.17
C ASN A 3 2.36 -3.12 21.90
N LEU A 4 3.21 -3.45 20.92
CA LEU A 4 2.78 -4.36 19.87
C LEU A 4 2.55 -5.76 20.44
N LYS A 5 1.48 -6.40 19.99
CA LYS A 5 1.19 -7.81 20.29
C LYS A 5 1.77 -8.68 19.17
N PRO A 6 2.68 -9.60 19.50
CA PRO A 6 3.25 -10.49 18.50
C PRO A 6 2.19 -11.32 17.80
N VAL A 7 2.31 -11.45 16.48
CA VAL A 7 1.45 -12.28 15.64
C VAL A 7 2.09 -13.66 15.38
N ASP A 8 1.28 -14.67 15.20
CA ASP A 8 1.74 -16.04 14.96
C ASP A 8 2.07 -16.27 13.47
N ARG A 9 1.36 -15.56 12.58
CA ARG A 9 1.49 -15.68 11.14
C ARG A 9 1.12 -14.35 10.47
N LEU A 10 1.83 -14.06 9.41
CA LEU A 10 1.51 -12.94 8.50
C LEU A 10 1.32 -13.51 7.08
N GLU A 11 0.24 -13.12 6.44
CA GLU A 11 0.00 -13.37 5.01
C GLU A 11 0.06 -12.06 4.25
N VAL A 12 0.78 -12.05 3.15
CA VAL A 12 0.86 -10.90 2.25
C VAL A 12 0.53 -11.34 0.85
N HIS A 13 -0.57 -10.83 0.30
CA HIS A 13 -0.90 -10.98 -1.11
C HIS A 13 -0.49 -9.70 -1.83
N ILE A 14 0.41 -9.81 -2.80
CA ILE A 14 0.81 -8.70 -3.66
C ILE A 14 -0.20 -8.61 -4.80
N LEU A 15 -0.97 -7.52 -4.82
CA LEU A 15 -2.00 -7.27 -5.82
C LEU A 15 -1.44 -6.53 -7.02
N VAL A 16 -0.56 -5.56 -6.77
CA VAL A 16 0.12 -4.77 -7.81
C VAL A 16 1.60 -4.74 -7.50
N ASP A 17 2.42 -5.04 -8.50
CA ASP A 17 3.87 -4.90 -8.49
C ASP A 17 4.33 -4.46 -9.89
N ASN A 18 5.47 -3.81 -9.97
CA ASN A 18 6.05 -3.30 -11.22
C ASN A 18 6.73 -4.38 -12.07
N THR A 19 6.82 -5.61 -11.57
CA THR A 19 7.43 -6.74 -12.28
C THR A 19 6.60 -8.01 -12.14
N THR A 20 6.67 -8.87 -13.18
CA THR A 20 6.26 -10.28 -13.10
C THR A 20 7.46 -11.14 -13.45
N ASP A 21 7.74 -12.14 -12.62
CA ASP A 21 8.80 -13.12 -12.87
C ASP A 21 8.30 -14.52 -12.52
N SER A 22 8.14 -15.34 -13.57
CA SER A 22 7.70 -16.74 -13.46
C SER A 22 8.82 -17.76 -13.61
N LEU A 23 10.05 -17.31 -13.84
CA LEU A 23 11.20 -18.18 -14.17
C LEU A 23 12.21 -18.26 -13.02
N SER A 24 12.30 -17.24 -12.19
CA SER A 24 13.22 -17.24 -11.05
C SER A 24 12.73 -18.17 -9.93
N SER A 25 13.70 -18.72 -9.19
CA SER A 25 13.41 -19.44 -7.96
C SER A 25 12.90 -18.47 -6.87
N VAL A 26 11.95 -18.91 -6.08
CA VAL A 26 11.41 -18.15 -4.96
C VAL A 26 11.76 -18.80 -3.62
N PRO A 27 11.87 -18.04 -2.53
CA PRO A 27 12.03 -18.59 -1.19
C PRO A 27 10.88 -19.52 -0.79
N ALA A 28 11.13 -20.48 0.09
CA ALA A 28 10.13 -21.47 0.50
C ALA A 28 8.87 -20.90 1.15
N HIS A 29 8.93 -19.68 1.67
CA HIS A 29 7.78 -18.97 2.27
C HIS A 29 6.99 -18.13 1.26
N VAL A 30 7.39 -18.13 -0.02
CA VAL A 30 6.70 -17.42 -1.10
C VAL A 30 6.00 -18.43 -2.00
N GLU A 31 4.69 -18.26 -2.20
CA GLU A 31 3.93 -19.02 -3.20
C GLU A 31 3.88 -18.19 -4.50
N PRO A 32 4.47 -18.69 -5.61
CA PRO A 32 4.38 -17.99 -6.89
C PRO A 32 2.96 -17.91 -7.42
N GLU A 33 2.66 -16.85 -8.18
CA GLU A 33 1.33 -16.60 -8.77
C GLU A 33 0.75 -17.84 -9.45
N PHE A 34 1.50 -18.51 -10.33
CA PHE A 34 0.98 -19.66 -11.07
C PHE A 34 0.62 -20.84 -10.17
N SER A 35 1.38 -21.09 -9.11
CA SER A 35 1.08 -22.13 -8.13
C SER A 35 -0.20 -21.78 -7.36
N TYR A 36 -0.31 -20.53 -6.91
CA TYR A 36 -1.48 -20.01 -6.23
C TYR A 36 -2.73 -20.12 -7.11
N LEU A 37 -2.70 -19.63 -8.35
CA LEU A 37 -3.83 -19.66 -9.28
C LEU A 37 -4.25 -21.08 -9.66
N ARG A 38 -3.28 -22.01 -9.86
CA ARG A 38 -3.59 -23.44 -10.07
C ARG A 38 -4.35 -24.04 -8.90
N ARG A 39 -3.93 -23.76 -7.67
CA ARG A 39 -4.60 -24.19 -6.45
C ARG A 39 -6.02 -23.61 -6.36
N LYS A 40 -6.22 -22.39 -6.84
CA LYS A 40 -7.54 -21.73 -6.94
C LYS A 40 -8.39 -22.18 -8.13
N GLY A 41 -7.91 -23.08 -8.97
CA GLY A 41 -8.70 -23.71 -10.04
C GLY A 41 -8.33 -23.31 -11.46
N MET A 42 -7.29 -22.54 -11.68
CA MET A 42 -6.80 -22.25 -13.04
C MET A 42 -6.40 -23.55 -13.75
N ARG A 43 -6.91 -23.75 -14.97
CA ARG A 43 -6.65 -24.96 -15.79
C ARG A 43 -5.89 -24.66 -17.07
N ILE A 44 -5.86 -23.39 -17.49
CA ILE A 44 -5.22 -22.96 -18.76
C ILE A 44 -4.38 -21.73 -18.44
N PHE A 45 -3.13 -21.74 -18.85
CA PHE A 45 -2.29 -20.54 -18.83
C PHE A 45 -2.73 -19.59 -19.94
N SER A 46 -3.22 -18.43 -19.54
CA SER A 46 -3.63 -17.40 -20.50
C SER A 46 -3.56 -16.03 -19.84
N GLY A 47 -3.32 -14.99 -20.63
CA GLY A 47 -3.37 -13.61 -20.16
C GLY A 47 -4.73 -13.18 -19.57
N LYS A 48 -5.79 -13.97 -19.81
CA LYS A 48 -7.11 -13.75 -19.19
C LYS A 48 -7.17 -14.26 -17.76
N CYS A 49 -6.26 -15.12 -17.33
CA CYS A 49 -6.28 -15.79 -16.03
C CYS A 49 -5.24 -15.25 -15.05
N ILE A 50 -4.20 -14.60 -15.55
CA ILE A 50 -3.08 -14.11 -14.74
C ILE A 50 -3.21 -12.62 -14.42
N CYS A 51 -2.51 -12.18 -13.38
CA CYS A 51 -2.37 -10.78 -13.03
C CYS A 51 -1.54 -10.03 -14.08
N CYS A 52 -1.64 -8.71 -14.06
CA CYS A 52 -0.75 -7.84 -14.83
C CYS A 52 0.16 -7.05 -13.87
N ALA A 53 1.42 -6.86 -14.27
CA ALA A 53 2.30 -5.91 -13.64
C ALA A 53 1.91 -4.49 -14.06
N ASN A 54 2.07 -3.55 -13.13
CA ASN A 54 1.95 -2.14 -13.42
C ASN A 54 2.86 -1.34 -12.46
N HIS A 55 3.21 -0.12 -12.82
CA HIS A 55 4.04 0.71 -11.97
C HIS A 55 3.35 0.98 -10.63
N GLY A 56 4.04 0.77 -9.51
CA GLY A 56 3.48 0.98 -8.17
C GLY A 56 3.42 -0.27 -7.31
N LEU A 57 2.69 -0.19 -6.22
CA LEU A 57 2.54 -1.27 -5.24
C LEU A 57 1.11 -1.35 -4.73
N SER A 58 0.64 -2.56 -4.46
CA SER A 58 -0.53 -2.82 -3.62
C SER A 58 -0.40 -4.18 -2.93
N CYS A 59 -0.69 -4.20 -1.62
CA CYS A 59 -0.62 -5.42 -0.81
C CYS A 59 -1.88 -5.57 0.06
N LEU A 60 -2.44 -6.77 0.10
CA LEU A 60 -3.40 -7.19 1.11
C LEU A 60 -2.65 -7.97 2.18
N ILE A 61 -2.70 -7.48 3.43
CA ILE A 61 -1.88 -7.98 4.54
C ILE A 61 -2.80 -8.46 5.65
N THR A 62 -2.71 -9.75 5.99
CA THR A 62 -3.49 -10.35 7.07
C THR A 62 -2.56 -10.85 8.18
N ALA A 63 -2.73 -10.32 9.37
CA ALA A 63 -2.04 -10.76 10.57
C ALA A 63 -2.95 -11.70 11.38
N HIS A 64 -2.37 -12.79 11.89
CA HIS A 64 -3.08 -13.80 12.67
C HIS A 64 -2.45 -13.97 14.05
N ARG A 65 -3.31 -14.07 15.07
CA ARG A 65 -2.93 -14.35 16.47
C ARG A 65 -3.98 -15.23 17.11
N GLY A 66 -3.67 -16.53 17.30
CA GLY A 66 -4.68 -17.51 17.68
C GLY A 66 -5.82 -17.55 16.67
N ASP A 67 -7.05 -17.38 17.14
CA ASP A 67 -8.25 -17.37 16.31
C ASP A 67 -8.61 -15.97 15.77
N ILE A 68 -7.84 -14.94 16.14
CA ILE A 68 -8.07 -13.55 15.70
C ILE A 68 -7.25 -13.30 14.44
N SER A 69 -7.89 -12.65 13.45
CA SER A 69 -7.17 -12.16 12.28
C SER A 69 -7.66 -10.78 11.91
N HIS A 70 -6.74 -9.94 11.45
CA HIS A 70 -7.02 -8.60 10.97
C HIS A 70 -6.37 -8.37 9.62
N THR A 71 -7.08 -7.69 8.72
CA THR A 71 -6.65 -7.46 7.35
C THR A 71 -6.56 -5.97 7.04
N VAL A 72 -5.43 -5.56 6.48
CA VAL A 72 -5.13 -4.20 6.04
C VAL A 72 -4.86 -4.20 4.54
N LEU A 73 -5.42 -3.24 3.82
CA LEU A 73 -5.02 -2.91 2.47
C LEU A 73 -3.94 -1.82 2.53
N PHE A 74 -2.77 -2.10 1.97
CA PHE A 74 -1.62 -1.20 1.90
C PHE A 74 -1.36 -0.83 0.45
N ASP A 75 -1.59 0.45 0.10
CA ASP A 75 -1.55 1.01 -1.25
C ASP A 75 -2.50 0.31 -2.25
N THR A 76 -2.70 0.89 -3.42
CA THR A 76 -3.65 0.38 -4.41
C THR A 76 -3.12 0.39 -5.85
N GLY A 77 -1.84 0.68 -6.02
CA GLY A 77 -1.24 0.79 -7.35
C GLY A 77 -1.69 2.05 -8.10
N PRO A 78 -1.38 2.12 -9.42
CA PRO A 78 -1.48 3.34 -10.20
C PRO A 78 -2.89 3.64 -10.71
N GLU A 79 -3.77 2.64 -10.77
CA GLU A 79 -5.10 2.77 -11.38
C GLU A 79 -6.10 1.71 -10.91
N ALA A 80 -7.37 2.04 -11.07
CA ALA A 80 -8.50 1.20 -10.68
C ALA A 80 -8.54 -0.15 -11.41
N ASP A 81 -8.31 -0.15 -12.73
CA ASP A 81 -8.47 -1.34 -13.58
C ASP A 81 -7.46 -2.43 -13.24
N THR A 82 -6.21 -2.08 -13.03
CA THR A 82 -5.16 -3.03 -12.61
C THR A 82 -5.46 -3.60 -11.23
N PHE A 83 -5.82 -2.73 -10.27
CA PHE A 83 -6.15 -3.16 -8.92
C PHE A 83 -7.33 -4.13 -8.89
N GLU A 84 -8.45 -3.76 -9.51
CA GLU A 84 -9.66 -4.59 -9.56
C GLU A 84 -9.40 -5.90 -10.30
N ARG A 85 -8.76 -5.83 -11.47
CA ARG A 85 -8.42 -7.01 -12.27
C ARG A 85 -7.63 -8.01 -11.45
N ASN A 86 -6.54 -7.59 -10.82
CA ASN A 86 -5.65 -8.47 -10.07
C ASN A 86 -6.34 -9.04 -8.83
N THR A 87 -7.11 -8.22 -8.10
CA THR A 87 -7.93 -8.68 -6.97
C THR A 87 -8.88 -9.81 -7.39
N HIS A 88 -9.59 -9.65 -8.51
CA HIS A 88 -10.49 -10.69 -9.04
C HIS A 88 -9.73 -11.93 -9.51
N ARG A 89 -8.56 -11.77 -10.17
CA ARG A 89 -7.74 -12.91 -10.63
C ARG A 89 -7.23 -13.75 -9.46
N LEU A 90 -6.78 -13.09 -8.41
CA LEU A 90 -6.35 -13.75 -7.19
C LEU A 90 -7.53 -14.34 -6.38
N GLY A 91 -8.78 -13.98 -6.72
CA GLY A 91 -9.97 -14.43 -5.99
C GLY A 91 -9.97 -13.98 -4.55
N LEU A 92 -9.55 -12.74 -4.30
CA LEU A 92 -9.48 -12.15 -2.97
C LEU A 92 -10.80 -11.43 -2.66
N ASP A 93 -11.28 -11.65 -1.45
CA ASP A 93 -12.45 -10.94 -0.91
C ASP A 93 -11.97 -9.72 -0.13
N LEU A 94 -12.28 -8.53 -0.63
CA LEU A 94 -11.94 -7.29 0.06
C LEU A 94 -12.92 -6.91 1.17
N ALA A 95 -14.05 -7.62 1.31
CA ALA A 95 -14.97 -7.39 2.43
C ALA A 95 -14.32 -7.66 3.80
N ILE A 96 -13.20 -8.41 3.85
CA ILE A 96 -12.44 -8.65 5.08
C ILE A 96 -11.51 -7.50 5.49
N VAL A 97 -11.32 -6.47 4.64
CA VAL A 97 -10.41 -5.35 4.93
C VAL A 97 -11.00 -4.46 6.01
N GLU A 98 -10.24 -4.23 7.07
CA GLU A 98 -10.66 -3.44 8.23
C GLU A 98 -10.04 -2.05 8.27
N SER A 99 -8.96 -1.84 7.52
CA SER A 99 -8.28 -0.54 7.43
C SER A 99 -7.54 -0.42 6.10
N VAL A 100 -7.40 0.80 5.63
CA VAL A 100 -6.60 1.15 4.46
C VAL A 100 -5.45 2.03 4.90
N VAL A 101 -4.27 1.80 4.35
CA VAL A 101 -3.05 2.57 4.62
C VAL A 101 -2.44 3.03 3.32
N LEU A 102 -2.14 4.32 3.19
CA LEU A 102 -1.32 4.86 2.12
C LEU A 102 0.11 5.05 2.61
N SER A 103 1.08 4.55 1.84
CA SER A 103 2.51 4.65 2.18
C SER A 103 3.07 6.05 2.00
N HIS A 104 2.70 6.72 0.90
CA HIS A 104 3.02 8.11 0.58
C HIS A 104 2.11 8.61 -0.54
N GLY A 105 2.07 9.92 -0.75
CA GLY A 105 1.08 10.57 -1.64
C GLY A 105 1.50 10.63 -3.10
N HIS A 106 1.81 9.49 -3.74
CA HIS A 106 2.03 9.40 -5.18
C HIS A 106 0.91 8.60 -5.86
N TRP A 107 0.64 8.97 -7.13
CA TRP A 107 -0.40 8.39 -7.97
C TRP A 107 -0.26 6.87 -8.15
N ASP A 108 0.96 6.36 -8.24
CA ASP A 108 1.28 4.95 -8.43
C ASP A 108 1.06 4.07 -7.19
N HIS A 109 0.66 4.70 -6.07
CA HIS A 109 0.26 4.05 -4.82
C HIS A 109 -1.22 4.29 -4.47
N ALA A 110 -1.84 5.33 -5.02
CA ALA A 110 -3.19 5.76 -4.67
C ALA A 110 -4.21 5.76 -5.83
N GLY A 111 -3.78 5.50 -7.08
CA GLY A 111 -4.65 5.61 -8.25
C GLY A 111 -5.84 4.65 -8.26
N GLY A 112 -5.72 3.47 -7.63
CA GLY A 112 -6.84 2.54 -7.44
C GLY A 112 -7.70 2.77 -6.19
N MET A 113 -7.44 3.81 -5.39
CA MET A 113 -7.93 3.93 -4.01
C MET A 113 -9.45 4.02 -3.90
N LEU A 114 -10.10 4.88 -4.68
CA LEU A 114 -11.56 5.02 -4.63
C LEU A 114 -12.25 3.72 -5.02
N ARG A 115 -11.74 3.04 -6.06
CA ARG A 115 -12.26 1.73 -6.47
C ARG A 115 -12.06 0.66 -5.40
N ALA A 116 -10.91 0.68 -4.74
CA ALA A 116 -10.64 -0.23 -3.64
C ALA A 116 -11.64 -0.06 -2.48
N ILE A 117 -11.93 1.19 -2.10
CA ILE A 117 -12.92 1.49 -1.05
C ILE A 117 -14.32 1.00 -1.47
N ASP A 118 -14.73 1.23 -2.72
CA ASP A 118 -16.00 0.74 -3.25
C ASP A 118 -16.08 -0.79 -3.21
N MET A 119 -15.00 -1.49 -3.58
CA MET A 119 -14.95 -2.95 -3.51
C MET A 119 -14.98 -3.48 -2.08
N ILE A 120 -14.33 -2.82 -1.12
CA ILE A 120 -14.38 -3.15 0.31
C ILE A 120 -15.81 -3.01 0.85
N ARG A 121 -16.59 -2.08 0.31
CA ARG A 121 -17.95 -1.77 0.72
C ARG A 121 -19.04 -2.38 -0.18
N ALA A 122 -18.66 -3.26 -1.09
CA ALA A 122 -19.61 -3.86 -2.04
C ALA A 122 -20.72 -4.69 -1.37
N ASP A 123 -20.53 -5.12 -0.12
CA ASP A 123 -21.54 -5.78 0.70
C ASP A 123 -22.60 -4.83 1.29
N GLY A 124 -22.50 -3.52 1.04
CA GLY A 124 -23.37 -2.49 1.59
C GLY A 124 -23.19 -2.24 3.08
N SER A 125 -22.15 -2.80 3.70
CA SER A 125 -21.87 -2.58 5.13
C SER A 125 -21.54 -1.12 5.43
N ASN A 126 -22.08 -0.60 6.53
CA ASN A 126 -21.76 0.75 7.03
C ASN A 126 -20.74 0.68 8.18
N ARG A 127 -19.83 -0.30 8.14
CA ARG A 127 -18.76 -0.42 9.13
C ARG A 127 -17.77 0.73 9.03
N ASP A 128 -17.13 1.09 10.13
CA ASP A 128 -16.03 2.05 10.13
C ASP A 128 -14.88 1.51 9.26
N LEU A 129 -14.38 2.33 8.34
CA LEU A 129 -13.22 2.01 7.50
C LEU A 129 -12.17 3.11 7.66
N PRO A 130 -11.26 2.98 8.64
CA PRO A 130 -10.16 3.91 8.80
C PRO A 130 -9.24 3.91 7.57
N TYR A 131 -8.95 5.12 7.08
CA TYR A 131 -7.98 5.37 6.04
C TYR A 131 -6.83 6.18 6.65
N TYR A 132 -5.68 5.55 6.82
CA TYR A 132 -4.52 6.17 7.45
C TYR A 132 -3.64 6.86 6.42
N ALA A 133 -3.43 8.17 6.61
CA ALA A 133 -2.62 9.01 5.75
C ALA A 133 -1.77 9.99 6.55
N HIS A 134 -0.74 10.52 5.90
CA HIS A 134 0.00 11.69 6.39
C HIS A 134 -0.63 12.97 5.78
N PRO A 135 -0.68 14.11 6.50
CA PRO A 135 -1.28 15.34 5.96
C PRO A 135 -0.70 15.80 4.63
N ASP A 136 0.60 15.64 4.44
CA ASP A 136 1.29 16.09 3.23
C ASP A 136 1.11 15.15 2.02
N MET A 137 0.41 14.02 2.18
CA MET A 137 0.05 13.14 1.05
C MET A 137 -0.89 13.79 0.04
N PHE A 138 -1.67 14.78 0.48
CA PHE A 138 -2.70 15.46 -0.33
C PHE A 138 -2.17 16.70 -1.07
N ARG A 139 -0.85 16.83 -1.21
CA ARG A 139 -0.23 17.92 -1.96
C ARG A 139 -0.16 17.59 -3.44
N THR A 140 -0.44 18.59 -4.31
CA THR A 140 -0.15 18.46 -5.74
C THR A 140 1.35 18.40 -5.97
N ARG A 141 1.80 17.41 -6.71
CA ARG A 141 3.22 17.12 -6.96
C ARG A 141 3.55 17.18 -8.44
N GLY A 142 4.83 17.30 -8.74
CA GLY A 142 5.33 17.30 -10.11
C GLY A 142 6.80 16.91 -10.15
N ARG A 143 7.25 16.55 -11.35
CA ARG A 143 8.64 16.21 -11.64
C ARG A 143 9.23 17.19 -12.61
N GLN A 144 10.43 17.73 -12.31
CA GLN A 144 11.18 18.56 -13.24
C GLN A 144 11.77 17.70 -14.36
N LEU A 145 11.52 18.08 -15.59
CA LEU A 145 12.09 17.50 -16.79
C LEU A 145 13.47 18.07 -17.10
N PRO A 146 14.26 17.44 -18.02
CA PRO A 146 15.59 17.92 -18.39
C PRO A 146 15.64 19.34 -18.98
N ASP A 147 14.54 19.81 -19.57
CA ASP A 147 14.41 21.19 -20.11
C ASP A 147 14.04 22.23 -19.04
N GLY A 148 13.83 21.77 -17.78
CA GLY A 148 13.47 22.62 -16.64
C GLY A 148 11.98 22.78 -16.41
N GLU A 149 11.12 22.31 -17.33
CA GLU A 149 9.67 22.30 -17.13
C GLU A 149 9.29 21.33 -16.00
N ILE A 150 8.25 21.67 -15.21
CA ILE A 150 7.70 20.79 -14.20
C ILE A 150 6.42 20.16 -14.74
N MET A 151 6.49 18.84 -15.00
CA MET A 151 5.33 18.04 -15.37
C MET A 151 4.55 17.70 -14.11
N PRO A 152 3.26 18.08 -13.99
CA PRO A 152 2.42 17.68 -12.87
C PRO A 152 2.22 16.16 -12.83
N MET A 153 2.16 15.61 -11.63
CA MET A 153 1.69 14.27 -11.36
C MET A 153 0.18 14.31 -11.08
N GLU A 154 -0.49 13.20 -11.27
CA GLU A 154 -1.88 13.05 -10.84
C GLU A 154 -1.95 13.14 -9.31
N ASP A 155 -2.93 13.89 -8.80
CA ASP A 155 -3.16 14.02 -7.37
C ASP A 155 -3.75 12.72 -6.81
N VAL A 156 -3.39 12.38 -5.58
CA VAL A 156 -4.10 11.33 -4.86
C VAL A 156 -5.53 11.78 -4.55
N PRO A 157 -6.50 10.87 -4.37
CA PRO A 157 -7.85 11.24 -4.00
C PRO A 157 -7.89 12.16 -2.78
N SER A 158 -8.64 13.23 -2.89
CA SER A 158 -8.82 14.20 -1.81
C SER A 158 -9.53 13.59 -0.60
N ILE A 159 -9.36 14.21 0.57
CA ILE A 159 -10.06 13.79 1.79
C ILE A 159 -11.58 13.73 1.58
N ASN A 160 -12.14 14.69 0.84
CA ASN A 160 -13.58 14.72 0.57
C ASN A 160 -14.05 13.57 -0.32
N GLU A 161 -13.28 13.19 -1.33
CA GLU A 161 -13.56 12.03 -2.18
C GLU A 161 -13.49 10.74 -1.38
N LEU A 162 -12.44 10.56 -0.57
CA LEU A 162 -12.31 9.40 0.32
C LEU A 162 -13.50 9.26 1.27
N ILE A 163 -13.95 10.37 1.88
CA ILE A 163 -15.12 10.39 2.76
C ILE A 163 -16.39 10.09 1.96
N ALA A 164 -16.56 10.64 0.76
CA ALA A 164 -17.72 10.39 -0.09
C ALA A 164 -17.87 8.90 -0.47
N HIS A 165 -16.73 8.19 -0.65
CA HIS A 165 -16.69 6.73 -0.85
C HIS A 165 -16.79 5.93 0.46
N GLY A 166 -16.90 6.61 1.62
CA GLY A 166 -17.19 6.00 2.91
C GLY A 166 -15.96 5.67 3.76
N ALA A 167 -14.77 6.17 3.45
CA ALA A 167 -13.64 6.05 4.34
C ALA A 167 -13.70 7.10 5.45
N ARG A 168 -13.18 6.75 6.63
CA ARG A 168 -12.90 7.71 7.71
C ARG A 168 -11.41 8.05 7.70
N VAL A 169 -11.08 9.22 7.21
CA VAL A 169 -9.68 9.64 7.07
C VAL A 169 -9.06 9.94 8.43
N VAL A 170 -7.95 9.27 8.73
CA VAL A 170 -7.08 9.49 9.89
C VAL A 170 -5.77 10.11 9.40
N SER A 171 -5.78 11.44 9.30
CA SER A 171 -4.63 12.20 8.82
C SER A 171 -3.77 12.66 10.00
N THR A 172 -2.55 12.13 10.13
CA THR A 172 -1.65 12.42 11.25
C THR A 172 -0.18 12.22 10.90
N ARG A 173 0.70 12.98 11.55
CA ARG A 173 2.16 12.81 11.50
C ARG A 173 2.67 11.80 12.52
N GLU A 174 1.85 11.46 13.50
CA GLU A 174 2.21 10.59 14.60
C GLU A 174 2.11 9.11 14.24
N PRO A 175 2.90 8.25 14.88
CA PRO A 175 2.77 6.81 14.71
C PRO A 175 1.43 6.30 15.26
N GLN A 176 0.92 5.22 14.66
CA GLN A 176 -0.33 4.59 15.04
C GLN A 176 -0.12 3.11 15.36
N VAL A 177 -0.80 2.64 16.40
CA VAL A 177 -0.97 1.21 16.69
C VAL A 177 -2.46 0.91 16.60
N PHE A 178 -2.85 -0.14 15.88
CA PHE A 178 -4.25 -0.40 15.58
C PHE A 178 -4.52 -1.89 15.35
N LEU A 179 -5.80 -2.25 15.23
CA LEU A 179 -6.27 -3.62 15.06
C LEU A 179 -5.66 -4.56 16.12
N ASP A 180 -6.14 -4.40 17.34
CA ASP A 180 -5.73 -5.19 18.53
C ASP A 180 -4.22 -5.13 18.83
N ASP A 181 -3.57 -4.01 18.49
CA ASP A 181 -2.13 -3.79 18.63
C ASP A 181 -1.26 -4.72 17.78
N MET A 182 -1.81 -5.33 16.73
CA MET A 182 -1.05 -6.20 15.81
C MET A 182 -0.34 -5.44 14.70
N TYR A 183 -0.76 -4.21 14.40
CA TYR A 183 -0.16 -3.37 13.38
C TYR A 183 0.40 -2.07 13.96
N TYR A 184 1.55 -1.69 13.42
CA TYR A 184 2.20 -0.41 13.67
C TYR A 184 2.42 0.32 12.37
N LEU A 185 1.90 1.53 12.27
CA LEU A 185 2.19 2.47 11.20
C LEU A 185 3.13 3.54 11.74
N SER A 186 4.26 3.76 11.04
CA SER A 186 5.21 4.78 11.45
C SER A 186 4.57 6.17 11.42
N GLY A 187 5.05 7.05 12.25
CA GLY A 187 4.89 8.48 12.04
C GLY A 187 5.77 8.99 10.90
N GLU A 188 5.93 10.29 10.82
CA GLU A 188 6.92 10.94 9.95
C GLU A 188 8.31 10.36 10.20
N ILE A 189 9.00 9.97 9.11
CA ILE A 189 10.31 9.32 9.20
C ILE A 189 11.39 10.40 9.18
N PRO A 190 12.18 10.55 10.26
CA PRO A 190 13.29 11.51 10.28
C PRO A 190 14.33 11.20 9.20
N ARG A 191 14.74 12.21 8.45
CA ARG A 191 15.80 12.14 7.44
C ARG A 191 17.15 12.49 8.07
N VAL A 192 17.73 11.53 8.78
CA VAL A 192 18.94 11.76 9.61
C VAL A 192 20.19 11.03 9.11
N THR A 193 20.08 10.24 8.07
CA THR A 193 21.22 9.47 7.55
C THR A 193 21.93 10.23 6.43
N PRO A 194 23.28 10.26 6.40
CA PRO A 194 24.03 11.05 5.41
C PRO A 194 23.93 10.50 3.98
N PHE A 195 23.47 9.27 3.80
CA PHE A 195 23.32 8.65 2.48
C PHE A 195 21.93 8.85 1.85
N GLU A 196 20.94 9.35 2.61
CA GLU A 196 19.64 9.71 2.07
C GLU A 196 19.72 11.08 1.40
N GLN A 197 19.73 11.08 0.07
CA GLN A 197 19.82 12.31 -0.72
C GLN A 197 18.46 12.87 -1.15
N GLY A 198 17.37 12.22 -0.77
CA GLY A 198 16.04 12.59 -1.23
C GLY A 198 15.77 12.12 -2.67
N LEU A 199 14.64 12.53 -3.23
CA LEU A 199 14.24 12.31 -4.62
C LEU A 199 14.53 13.59 -5.40
N PRO A 200 15.61 13.65 -6.20
CA PRO A 200 15.92 14.85 -6.96
C PRO A 200 14.84 15.12 -8.01
N PHE A 201 14.70 16.39 -8.38
CA PHE A 201 13.70 16.83 -9.38
C PHE A 201 12.24 16.63 -9.00
N HIS A 202 11.97 16.36 -7.72
CA HIS A 202 10.62 16.27 -7.17
C HIS A 202 10.20 17.63 -6.60
N TYR A 203 8.97 18.06 -6.93
CA TYR A 203 8.41 19.35 -6.56
C TYR A 203 7.01 19.19 -5.98
N ALA A 204 6.66 20.07 -5.08
CA ALA A 204 5.28 20.24 -4.61
C ALA A 204 4.77 21.64 -4.97
N LYS A 205 3.48 21.73 -5.28
CA LYS A 205 2.82 23.00 -5.58
C LYS A 205 2.43 23.70 -4.29
N THR A 206 2.79 24.98 -4.19
CA THR A 206 2.46 25.88 -3.07
C THR A 206 1.74 27.12 -3.60
N GLU A 207 1.34 28.01 -2.73
CA GLU A 207 0.79 29.32 -3.12
C GLU A 207 1.78 30.18 -3.92
N LYS A 208 3.09 29.94 -3.75
CA LYS A 208 4.17 30.64 -4.46
C LYS A 208 4.55 29.96 -5.79
N GLY A 209 3.93 28.86 -6.15
CA GLY A 209 4.25 28.06 -7.32
C GLY A 209 4.89 26.71 -6.96
N TRP A 210 5.71 26.18 -7.86
CA TRP A 210 6.41 24.91 -7.62
C TRP A 210 7.67 25.12 -6.75
N GLU A 211 7.76 24.39 -5.66
CA GLU A 211 8.91 24.38 -4.74
C GLU A 211 9.52 22.98 -4.66
N PRO A 212 10.87 22.85 -4.55
CA PRO A 212 11.52 21.55 -4.36
C PRO A 212 10.97 20.80 -3.16
N ASP A 213 10.61 19.53 -3.34
CA ASP A 213 10.11 18.64 -2.28
C ASP A 213 10.86 17.28 -2.33
N PRO A 214 12.19 17.27 -2.14
CA PRO A 214 12.99 16.08 -2.38
C PRO A 214 12.84 15.02 -1.29
N TRP A 215 12.32 15.37 -0.12
CA TRP A 215 12.41 14.49 1.05
C TRP A 215 11.25 13.53 1.21
N LEU A 216 10.09 13.78 0.55
CA LEU A 216 8.89 12.96 0.73
C LEU A 216 8.63 12.64 2.20
N ILE A 217 8.47 13.71 2.99
CA ILE A 217 8.32 13.59 4.46
C ILE A 217 7.07 12.82 4.89
N ASP A 218 6.16 12.60 3.96
CA ASP A 218 4.91 11.86 4.12
C ASP A 218 5.10 10.33 4.00
N GLU A 219 6.30 9.85 3.67
CA GLU A 219 6.57 8.40 3.64
C GLU A 219 6.33 7.74 4.99
N ARG A 220 5.61 6.63 4.98
CA ARG A 220 5.31 5.81 6.15
C ARG A 220 5.55 4.33 5.86
N TRP A 221 5.91 3.59 6.87
CA TRP A 221 6.01 2.13 6.78
C TRP A 221 5.03 1.45 7.73
N LEU A 222 4.49 0.32 7.28
CA LEU A 222 3.64 -0.56 8.05
C LEU A 222 4.45 -1.75 8.55
N GLY A 223 4.24 -2.16 9.79
CA GLY A 223 4.93 -3.30 10.39
C GLY A 223 4.14 -3.94 11.50
N GLY A 224 4.67 -5.07 11.98
CA GLY A 224 4.17 -5.81 13.12
C GLY A 224 5.30 -6.56 13.81
N GLU A 225 5.02 -7.18 14.92
CA GLU A 225 5.95 -8.06 15.63
C GLU A 225 5.52 -9.50 15.43
N CYS A 226 6.45 -10.41 15.05
CA CYS A 226 6.17 -11.84 14.98
C CYS A 226 6.66 -12.55 16.25
N SER A 227 5.92 -13.56 16.70
CA SER A 227 6.33 -14.37 17.84
C SER A 227 7.63 -15.12 17.55
N ARG A 228 8.56 -15.13 18.50
CA ARG A 228 9.92 -15.72 18.36
C ARG A 228 9.95 -17.23 18.15
N GLN A 229 8.83 -17.92 18.23
CA GLN A 229 8.78 -19.40 18.17
C GLN A 229 8.80 -19.96 16.72
N ARG A 230 8.71 -19.09 15.71
CA ARG A 230 8.93 -19.44 14.30
C ARG A 230 9.77 -18.33 13.67
N PRO A 231 10.56 -18.60 12.62
CA PRO A 231 11.40 -17.58 11.98
C PRO A 231 10.53 -16.63 11.15
N CYS A 232 9.70 -15.86 11.82
CA CYS A 232 9.02 -14.73 11.26
C CYS A 232 9.92 -13.53 11.54
N GLY A 233 10.70 -13.12 10.56
CA GLY A 233 11.49 -11.89 10.69
C GLY A 233 10.60 -10.67 10.96
N PHE A 234 11.21 -9.61 11.40
CA PHE A 234 10.60 -8.29 11.48
C PHE A 234 10.19 -7.88 10.05
N TYR A 235 8.89 -7.88 9.75
CA TYR A 235 8.42 -7.42 8.45
C TYR A 235 8.30 -5.90 8.48
N ARG A 236 9.31 -5.25 7.96
CA ARG A 236 9.28 -3.85 7.58
C ARG A 236 8.87 -3.80 6.11
N LEU A 237 7.59 -3.62 5.85
CA LEU A 237 7.13 -3.21 4.52
C LEU A 237 7.57 -1.75 4.34
N LEU A 238 8.73 -1.59 3.75
CA LEU A 238 9.19 -0.31 3.27
C LEU A 238 8.52 -0.08 1.93
N ALA A 239 7.86 1.05 1.75
CA ALA A 239 7.80 1.64 0.43
C ALA A 239 9.25 1.89 0.01
N ARG A 240 9.87 0.90 -0.60
CA ARG A 240 11.18 1.11 -1.22
C ARG A 240 10.94 2.05 -2.40
N ARG A 241 11.68 3.11 -2.43
CA ARG A 241 11.80 3.95 -3.61
C ARG A 241 12.10 3.04 -4.79
N CYS A 242 11.10 2.82 -5.64
CA CYS A 242 11.34 2.38 -7.00
C CYS A 242 11.80 3.63 -7.75
N CYS A 243 13.11 3.83 -7.85
CA CYS A 243 13.72 4.73 -8.83
C CYS A 243 14.01 3.95 -10.08
#